data_58c30d0aa8133a1c41b920a78383c2f3
#
_entry.id   58c30d0aa8133a1c41b920a78383c2f3
#
_cell.length_a   1.000
_cell.length_b   1.000
_cell.length_c   1.000
_cell.angle_alpha   90.00
_cell.angle_beta   90.00
_cell.angle_gamma   90.00
#
_symmetry.space_group_name_H-M   'P 1'
#
loop_
_entity.id
_entity.type
_entity.pdbx_description
1 polymer ?
#
loop_
_entity_poly.entity_id
_entity_poly.type
_entity_poly.pdbx_seq_one_letter_code
_entity_poly.pdbx_strand_id
1 'polypeptide(L)'
;MAERKHQALLIGFRDVDVLRIVSALSSLDVEFHRAPWMDGLGMFLAQHRFDAILFSYPTETQVDAFLEALRGQQAVSRRAGVVALADSGHLEAVRRHIGNGVNRVVHLNDQGDALHDSVHSLLSVAPRFPVRAPIRISAVVSDDTVTVHCVTENVSSSGMLVSCAKKFAVGLPLEFAMSVPGDTGQIWGAARVARLTNPKRERVIGMGASFLSLPGDSKARLHEILERCPD
;
A
#
# COMPACT_ATOMS: atom_id res chain seq x y z
N MET A 1 -7.44 -4.03 23.91
CA MET A 1 -7.86 -3.08 22.86
C MET A 1 -8.62 -3.90 21.84
N ALA A 2 -9.86 -3.53 21.50
CA ALA A 2 -10.58 -4.21 20.44
C ALA A 2 -9.84 -3.95 19.12
N GLU A 3 -9.47 -5.00 18.39
CA GLU A 3 -8.93 -4.87 17.04
C GLU A 3 -9.97 -4.14 16.18
N ARG A 4 -9.52 -3.08 15.52
CA ARG A 4 -10.37 -2.29 14.63
C ARG A 4 -10.67 -3.12 13.37
N LYS A 5 -11.94 -3.36 13.08
CA LYS A 5 -12.34 -3.98 11.82
C LYS A 5 -11.91 -3.14 10.64
N HIS A 6 -11.39 -3.80 9.61
CA HIS A 6 -11.10 -3.14 8.34
C HIS A 6 -12.39 -2.67 7.68
N GLN A 7 -12.35 -1.52 7.03
CA GLN A 7 -13.50 -0.95 6.31
C GLN A 7 -13.30 -1.17 4.82
N ALA A 8 -14.25 -1.84 4.16
CA ALA A 8 -14.23 -2.05 2.72
C ALA A 8 -15.44 -1.44 2.02
N LEU A 9 -15.20 -0.77 0.90
CA LEU A 9 -16.25 -0.20 0.05
C LEU A 9 -16.46 -1.05 -1.21
N LEU A 10 -17.69 -1.43 -1.48
CA LEU A 10 -18.13 -2.13 -2.68
C LEU A 10 -18.86 -1.16 -3.60
N ILE A 11 -18.33 -0.94 -4.84
CA ILE A 11 -18.88 0.03 -5.79
C ILE A 11 -19.44 -0.66 -7.02
N GLY A 12 -20.70 -0.40 -7.34
CA GLY A 12 -21.32 -0.77 -8.61
C GLY A 12 -21.65 -2.26 -8.76
N PHE A 13 -21.68 -3.02 -7.70
CA PHE A 13 -22.04 -4.45 -7.73
C PHE A 13 -23.54 -4.67 -7.66
N ARG A 14 -24.03 -5.71 -8.36
CA ARG A 14 -25.39 -6.23 -8.20
C ARG A 14 -25.50 -6.98 -6.87
N ASP A 15 -26.71 -7.14 -6.33
CA ASP A 15 -26.93 -7.79 -5.04
C ASP A 15 -26.34 -9.20 -4.98
N VAL A 16 -26.50 -9.98 -6.05
CA VAL A 16 -25.96 -11.34 -6.14
C VAL A 16 -24.42 -11.35 -6.06
N ASP A 17 -23.74 -10.37 -6.64
CA ASP A 17 -22.29 -10.27 -6.63
C ASP A 17 -21.81 -9.81 -5.25
N VAL A 18 -22.54 -8.89 -4.60
CA VAL A 18 -22.25 -8.47 -3.22
C VAL A 18 -22.31 -9.66 -2.27
N LEU A 19 -23.36 -10.50 -2.34
CA LEU A 19 -23.48 -11.68 -1.48
C LEU A 19 -22.29 -12.65 -1.67
N ARG A 20 -21.87 -12.86 -2.91
CA ARG A 20 -20.71 -13.71 -3.21
C ARG A 20 -19.41 -13.13 -2.66
N ILE A 21 -19.18 -11.82 -2.85
CA ILE A 21 -17.98 -11.12 -2.36
C ILE A 21 -17.93 -11.21 -0.83
N VAL A 22 -19.02 -10.88 -0.14
CA VAL A 22 -19.08 -10.92 1.32
C VAL A 22 -18.86 -12.35 1.83
N SER A 23 -19.44 -13.36 1.18
CA SER A 23 -19.22 -14.76 1.51
C SER A 23 -17.75 -15.17 1.33
N ALA A 24 -17.12 -14.80 0.20
CA ALA A 24 -15.73 -15.13 -0.09
C ALA A 24 -14.75 -14.47 0.90
N LEU A 25 -15.10 -13.32 1.46
CA LEU A 25 -14.27 -12.56 2.38
C LEU A 25 -14.68 -12.69 3.84
N SER A 26 -15.58 -13.61 4.16
CA SER A 26 -16.16 -13.77 5.51
C SER A 26 -15.17 -14.17 6.59
N SER A 27 -14.02 -14.76 6.21
CA SER A 27 -12.92 -15.08 7.14
C SER A 27 -12.05 -13.89 7.49
N LEU A 28 -12.16 -12.78 6.77
CA LEU A 28 -11.45 -11.54 7.05
C LEU A 28 -12.30 -10.67 7.99
N ASP A 29 -11.65 -10.01 8.95
CA ASP A 29 -12.35 -9.08 9.85
C ASP A 29 -12.61 -7.74 9.15
N VAL A 30 -13.61 -7.74 8.24
CA VAL A 30 -13.95 -6.62 7.36
C VAL A 30 -15.41 -6.24 7.54
N GLU A 31 -15.67 -4.95 7.67
CA GLU A 31 -16.99 -4.35 7.58
C GLU A 31 -17.21 -3.79 6.18
N PHE A 32 -18.33 -4.16 5.54
CA PHE A 32 -18.62 -3.81 4.16
C PHE A 32 -19.60 -2.65 4.05
N HIS A 33 -19.25 -1.66 3.25
CA HIS A 33 -20.10 -0.57 2.81
C HIS A 33 -20.38 -0.72 1.33
N ARG A 34 -21.50 -0.18 0.86
CA ARG A 34 -21.92 -0.28 -0.54
C ARG A 34 -22.26 1.09 -1.11
N ALA A 35 -21.83 1.33 -2.34
CA ALA A 35 -22.22 2.49 -3.12
C ALA A 35 -22.47 2.12 -4.59
N PRO A 36 -23.46 2.74 -5.27
CA PRO A 36 -23.53 2.66 -6.72
C PRO A 36 -22.42 3.48 -7.38
N TRP A 37 -22.18 3.28 -8.66
CA TRP A 37 -21.48 4.26 -9.47
C TRP A 37 -22.35 5.52 -9.55
N MET A 38 -21.85 6.64 -9.00
CA MET A 38 -22.61 7.91 -8.93
C MET A 38 -21.69 9.12 -9.06
N ASP A 39 -22.24 10.20 -9.55
CA ASP A 39 -21.60 11.51 -9.46
C ASP A 39 -21.47 11.88 -7.97
N GLY A 40 -20.30 12.43 -7.60
CA GLY A 40 -20.03 12.78 -6.20
C GLY A 40 -19.37 11.65 -5.36
N LEU A 41 -19.05 10.51 -5.96
CA LEU A 41 -18.30 9.46 -5.26
C LEU A 41 -16.98 9.98 -4.64
N GLY A 42 -16.35 10.97 -5.28
CA GLY A 42 -15.19 11.67 -4.75
C GLY A 42 -15.44 12.37 -3.42
N MET A 43 -16.61 13.03 -3.25
CA MET A 43 -16.98 13.64 -1.97
C MET A 43 -17.20 12.60 -0.87
N PHE A 44 -17.80 11.46 -1.22
CA PHE A 44 -17.97 10.34 -0.29
C PHE A 44 -16.61 9.80 0.19
N LEU A 45 -15.65 9.63 -0.72
CA LEU A 45 -14.30 9.20 -0.41
C LEU A 45 -13.49 10.23 0.39
N ALA A 46 -13.83 11.51 0.28
CA ALA A 46 -13.23 12.59 1.07
C ALA A 46 -13.71 12.59 2.53
N GLN A 47 -14.89 12.03 2.80
CA GLN A 47 -15.51 12.03 4.14
C GLN A 47 -15.37 10.70 4.88
N HIS A 48 -15.17 9.60 4.15
CA HIS A 48 -15.16 8.25 4.73
C HIS A 48 -13.82 7.56 4.45
N ARG A 49 -13.28 6.90 5.48
CA ARG A 49 -12.04 6.15 5.37
C ARG A 49 -12.32 4.68 5.10
N PHE A 50 -11.70 4.17 4.06
CA PHE A 50 -11.71 2.75 3.72
C PHE A 50 -10.28 2.22 3.65
N ASP A 51 -10.10 0.96 4.05
CA ASP A 51 -8.83 0.23 3.96
C ASP A 51 -8.74 -0.52 2.62
N ALA A 52 -9.89 -0.96 2.08
CA ALA A 52 -10.01 -1.57 0.77
C ALA A 52 -11.21 -1.03 -0.01
N ILE A 53 -11.07 -0.93 -1.32
CA ILE A 53 -12.16 -0.56 -2.24
C ILE A 53 -12.20 -1.60 -3.34
N LEU A 54 -13.35 -2.23 -3.49
CA LEU A 54 -13.64 -3.16 -4.58
C LEU A 54 -14.63 -2.50 -5.52
N PHE A 55 -14.42 -2.57 -6.81
CA PHE A 55 -15.38 -2.06 -7.77
C PHE A 55 -15.65 -3.01 -8.92
N SER A 56 -16.91 -3.05 -9.37
CA SER A 56 -17.29 -3.67 -10.64
C SER A 56 -16.95 -2.71 -11.76
N TYR A 57 -16.16 -3.15 -12.75
CA TYR A 57 -15.72 -2.29 -13.84
C TYR A 57 -16.88 -1.76 -14.67
N PRO A 58 -17.10 -0.45 -14.74
CA PRO A 58 -18.19 0.15 -15.50
C PRO A 58 -17.75 0.54 -16.92
N THR A 59 -16.95 1.62 -17.01
CA THR A 59 -16.35 2.18 -18.22
C THR A 59 -14.99 2.76 -17.88
N GLU A 60 -14.11 2.91 -18.89
CA GLU A 60 -12.76 3.48 -18.70
C GLU A 60 -12.82 4.90 -18.12
N THR A 61 -13.68 5.77 -18.65
CA THR A 61 -13.83 7.17 -18.21
C THR A 61 -14.27 7.25 -16.74
N GLN A 62 -15.19 6.39 -16.30
CA GLN A 62 -15.64 6.39 -14.89
C GLN A 62 -14.55 5.91 -13.96
N VAL A 63 -13.75 4.92 -14.38
CA VAL A 63 -12.62 4.43 -13.59
C VAL A 63 -11.54 5.49 -13.44
N ASP A 64 -11.19 6.20 -14.52
CA ASP A 64 -10.19 7.26 -14.48
C ASP A 64 -10.61 8.38 -13.52
N ALA A 65 -11.84 8.87 -13.65
CA ALA A 65 -12.38 9.91 -12.77
C ALA A 65 -12.41 9.45 -11.29
N PHE A 66 -12.80 8.20 -11.04
CA PHE A 66 -12.79 7.62 -9.70
C PHE A 66 -11.38 7.52 -9.12
N LEU A 67 -10.40 7.02 -9.89
CA LEU A 67 -9.02 6.88 -9.43
C LEU A 67 -8.36 8.24 -9.19
N GLU A 68 -8.65 9.24 -10.02
CA GLU A 68 -8.20 10.61 -9.80
C GLU A 68 -8.77 11.17 -8.48
N ALA A 69 -10.08 11.04 -8.26
CA ALA A 69 -10.73 11.48 -7.02
C ALA A 69 -10.18 10.74 -5.79
N LEU A 70 -10.01 9.41 -5.88
CA LEU A 70 -9.49 8.59 -4.78
C LEU A 70 -8.04 8.94 -4.41
N ARG A 71 -7.19 9.25 -5.39
CA ARG A 71 -5.76 9.55 -5.15
C ARG A 71 -5.51 11.04 -4.94
N GLY A 72 -6.54 11.87 -5.05
CA GLY A 72 -6.48 13.29 -4.74
C GLY A 72 -6.11 13.58 -3.29
N GLN A 73 -5.57 14.77 -3.03
CA GLN A 73 -5.08 15.15 -1.69
C GLN A 73 -6.17 15.21 -0.63
N GLN A 74 -7.42 15.44 -1.04
CA GLN A 74 -8.56 15.55 -0.13
C GLN A 74 -9.20 14.20 0.24
N ALA A 75 -8.86 13.12 -0.46
CA ALA A 75 -9.46 11.82 -0.19
C ALA A 75 -8.84 11.17 1.06
N VAL A 76 -9.64 10.95 2.09
CA VAL A 76 -9.23 10.24 3.33
C VAL A 76 -8.89 8.77 3.01
N SER A 77 -9.51 8.20 1.98
CA SER A 77 -9.26 6.83 1.50
C SER A 77 -8.15 6.71 0.47
N ARG A 78 -7.33 7.75 0.24
CA ARG A 78 -6.29 7.76 -0.80
C ARG A 78 -5.27 6.61 -0.72
N ARG A 79 -5.16 5.97 0.45
CA ARG A 79 -4.27 4.83 0.70
C ARG A 79 -4.96 3.47 0.60
N ALA A 80 -6.27 3.44 0.40
CA ALA A 80 -7.02 2.21 0.28
C ALA A 80 -6.44 1.30 -0.81
N GLY A 81 -6.38 0.00 -0.53
CA GLY A 81 -6.11 -1.01 -1.52
C GLY A 81 -7.28 -1.10 -2.51
N VAL A 82 -7.00 -1.11 -3.81
CA VAL A 82 -8.03 -1.11 -4.84
C VAL A 82 -8.02 -2.43 -5.62
N VAL A 83 -9.16 -3.12 -5.63
CA VAL A 83 -9.38 -4.34 -6.40
C VAL A 83 -10.49 -4.07 -7.43
N ALA A 84 -10.18 -4.25 -8.68
CA ALA A 84 -11.16 -4.18 -9.75
C ALA A 84 -11.67 -5.58 -10.09
N LEU A 85 -12.99 -5.75 -10.20
CA LEU A 85 -13.62 -6.97 -10.67
C LEU A 85 -14.22 -6.71 -12.05
N ALA A 86 -13.88 -7.55 -13.02
CA ALA A 86 -14.34 -7.41 -14.40
C ALA A 86 -14.68 -8.78 -15.00
N ASP A 87 -15.59 -8.77 -15.96
CA ASP A 87 -15.84 -9.93 -16.80
C ASP A 87 -14.72 -10.14 -17.84
N SER A 88 -14.78 -11.25 -18.57
CA SER A 88 -13.75 -11.60 -19.56
C SER A 88 -13.56 -10.55 -20.65
N GLY A 89 -14.61 -9.82 -21.02
CA GLY A 89 -14.57 -8.81 -22.07
C GLY A 89 -13.84 -7.54 -21.66
N HIS A 90 -13.75 -7.27 -20.36
CA HIS A 90 -13.17 -6.03 -19.82
C HIS A 90 -11.84 -6.22 -19.09
N LEU A 91 -11.34 -7.44 -18.91
CA LEU A 91 -10.11 -7.71 -18.15
C LEU A 91 -8.90 -6.95 -18.67
N GLU A 92 -8.70 -6.88 -19.98
CA GLU A 92 -7.55 -6.19 -20.58
C GLU A 92 -7.65 -4.66 -20.37
N ALA A 93 -8.85 -4.09 -20.48
CA ALA A 93 -9.08 -2.68 -20.22
C ALA A 93 -8.73 -2.32 -18.76
N VAL A 94 -9.19 -3.15 -17.81
CA VAL A 94 -8.94 -2.95 -16.38
C VAL A 94 -7.46 -3.13 -16.02
N ARG A 95 -6.77 -4.09 -16.61
CA ARG A 95 -5.35 -4.35 -16.35
C ARG A 95 -4.44 -3.17 -16.66
N ARG A 96 -4.84 -2.26 -17.56
CA ARG A 96 -4.09 -1.02 -17.83
C ARG A 96 -3.98 -0.10 -16.63
N HIS A 97 -4.92 -0.20 -15.69
CA HIS A 97 -4.94 0.58 -14.46
C HIS A 97 -4.07 -0.03 -13.34
N ILE A 98 -3.52 -1.25 -13.52
CA ILE A 98 -2.62 -1.84 -12.54
C ILE A 98 -1.35 -0.98 -12.43
N GLY A 99 -1.08 -0.51 -11.19
CA GLY A 99 0.00 0.43 -10.90
C GLY A 99 -0.36 1.90 -11.13
N ASN A 100 -1.53 2.19 -11.73
CA ASN A 100 -2.10 3.52 -11.91
C ASN A 100 -3.33 3.72 -11.01
N GLY A 101 -3.28 3.23 -9.78
CA GLY A 101 -4.36 3.38 -8.80
C GLY A 101 -5.07 2.06 -8.48
N VAL A 102 -5.12 1.10 -9.39
CA VAL A 102 -5.60 -0.27 -9.14
C VAL A 102 -4.45 -1.16 -8.69
N ASN A 103 -4.64 -1.90 -7.60
CA ASN A 103 -3.63 -2.80 -7.05
C ASN A 103 -3.77 -4.22 -7.59
N ARG A 104 -5.01 -4.71 -7.77
CA ARG A 104 -5.32 -6.07 -8.24
C ARG A 104 -6.51 -6.05 -9.18
N VAL A 105 -6.54 -7.01 -10.09
CA VAL A 105 -7.68 -7.28 -10.97
C VAL A 105 -8.07 -8.73 -10.79
N VAL A 106 -9.36 -8.98 -10.51
CA VAL A 106 -9.94 -10.31 -10.32
C VAL A 106 -11.08 -10.49 -11.31
N HIS A 107 -11.21 -11.69 -11.87
CA HIS A 107 -12.33 -11.98 -12.74
C HIS A 107 -13.63 -12.05 -11.93
N LEU A 108 -14.72 -11.44 -12.42
CA LEU A 108 -15.99 -11.33 -11.69
C LEU A 108 -16.59 -12.69 -11.31
N ASN A 109 -16.33 -13.74 -12.09
CA ASN A 109 -16.79 -15.08 -11.80
C ASN A 109 -15.81 -15.90 -10.94
N ASP A 110 -14.59 -15.40 -10.71
CA ASP A 110 -13.54 -16.06 -9.91
C ASP A 110 -13.48 -15.43 -8.51
N GLN A 111 -14.60 -15.49 -7.80
CA GLN A 111 -14.80 -14.81 -6.52
C GLN A 111 -14.52 -15.73 -5.32
N GLY A 112 -13.68 -16.74 -5.51
CA GLY A 112 -13.25 -17.63 -4.43
C GLY A 112 -11.91 -17.19 -3.85
N ASP A 113 -10.95 -18.11 -3.88
CA ASP A 113 -9.61 -17.93 -3.29
C ASP A 113 -8.86 -16.75 -3.88
N ALA A 114 -8.97 -16.49 -5.20
CA ALA A 114 -8.28 -15.39 -5.85
C ALA A 114 -8.71 -14.00 -5.33
N LEU A 115 -10.00 -13.81 -5.04
CA LEU A 115 -10.50 -12.59 -4.44
C LEU A 115 -10.07 -12.47 -2.98
N HIS A 116 -10.20 -13.56 -2.21
CA HIS A 116 -9.76 -13.62 -0.83
C HIS A 116 -8.28 -13.25 -0.70
N ASP A 117 -7.41 -13.92 -1.46
CA ASP A 117 -5.96 -13.68 -1.43
C ASP A 117 -5.60 -12.26 -1.85
N SER A 118 -6.31 -11.72 -2.85
CA SER A 118 -6.12 -10.35 -3.31
C SER A 118 -6.43 -9.34 -2.21
N VAL A 119 -7.57 -9.47 -1.54
CA VAL A 119 -7.99 -8.55 -0.47
C VAL A 119 -7.14 -8.76 0.78
N HIS A 120 -6.92 -10.00 1.21
CA HIS A 120 -6.08 -10.33 2.35
C HIS A 120 -4.67 -9.75 2.18
N SER A 121 -4.04 -9.91 1.00
CA SER A 121 -2.72 -9.37 0.74
C SER A 121 -2.67 -7.84 0.81
N LEU A 122 -3.75 -7.15 0.45
CA LEU A 122 -3.83 -5.68 0.53
C LEU A 122 -4.06 -5.20 1.96
N LEU A 123 -4.91 -5.85 2.72
CA LEU A 123 -5.17 -5.51 4.12
C LEU A 123 -3.99 -5.84 5.04
N SER A 124 -3.20 -6.85 4.68
CA SER A 124 -1.99 -7.25 5.43
C SER A 124 -0.80 -6.30 5.18
N VAL A 125 -0.86 -5.43 4.17
CA VAL A 125 0.20 -4.44 3.92
C VAL A 125 0.04 -3.27 4.87
N ALA A 126 1.02 -3.10 5.75
CA ALA A 126 1.05 -1.95 6.65
C ALA A 126 1.00 -0.62 5.87
N PRO A 127 0.20 0.36 6.32
CA PRO A 127 0.14 1.68 5.72
C PRO A 127 1.55 2.28 5.59
N ARG A 128 1.81 2.93 4.45
CA ARG A 128 3.07 3.64 4.21
C ARG A 128 2.87 5.12 4.45
N PHE A 129 3.72 5.69 5.29
CA PHE A 129 3.69 7.11 5.61
C PHE A 129 4.82 7.84 4.88
N PRO A 130 4.59 9.05 4.36
CA PRO A 130 5.60 9.84 3.63
C PRO A 130 6.60 10.45 4.61
N VAL A 131 7.32 9.62 5.33
CA VAL A 131 8.38 10.05 6.26
C VAL A 131 9.67 10.24 5.48
N ARG A 132 10.10 11.49 5.31
CA ARG A 132 11.40 11.84 4.73
C ARG A 132 12.42 12.05 5.84
N ALA A 133 13.27 11.08 6.04
CA ALA A 133 14.29 11.10 7.09
C ALA A 133 15.66 10.73 6.50
N PRO A 134 16.76 11.42 6.94
CA PRO A 134 18.11 10.97 6.66
C PRO A 134 18.31 9.55 7.18
N ILE A 135 18.91 8.71 6.35
CA ILE A 135 19.21 7.32 6.71
C ILE A 135 20.62 6.95 6.26
N ARG A 136 21.36 6.32 7.14
CA ARG A 136 22.61 5.66 6.83
C ARG A 136 22.36 4.17 6.62
N ILE A 137 22.81 3.63 5.51
CA ILE A 137 22.68 2.21 5.18
C ILE A 137 24.08 1.64 4.99
N SER A 138 24.34 0.50 5.63
CA SER A 138 25.57 -0.27 5.49
C SER A 138 25.25 -1.68 5.01
N ALA A 139 26.04 -2.21 4.09
CA ALA A 139 25.92 -3.58 3.59
C ALA A 139 27.31 -4.16 3.31
N VAL A 140 27.46 -5.47 3.49
CA VAL A 140 28.67 -6.19 3.08
C VAL A 140 28.49 -6.62 1.62
N VAL A 141 29.41 -6.16 0.77
CA VAL A 141 29.44 -6.47 -0.66
C VAL A 141 30.84 -6.94 -1.01
N SER A 142 30.99 -8.21 -1.42
CA SER A 142 32.29 -8.81 -1.75
C SER A 142 33.33 -8.60 -0.63
N ASP A 143 32.94 -8.93 0.60
CA ASP A 143 33.76 -8.81 1.83
C ASP A 143 34.05 -7.38 2.32
N ASP A 144 33.67 -6.36 1.56
CA ASP A 144 33.83 -4.95 1.96
C ASP A 144 32.52 -4.40 2.56
N THR A 145 32.63 -3.62 3.64
CA THR A 145 31.50 -2.87 4.18
C THR A 145 31.31 -1.57 3.42
N VAL A 146 30.22 -1.48 2.70
CA VAL A 146 29.83 -0.28 1.96
C VAL A 146 28.77 0.48 2.75
N THR A 147 29.08 1.74 3.09
CA THR A 147 28.13 2.64 3.75
C THR A 147 27.69 3.74 2.80
N VAL A 148 26.38 4.03 2.77
CA VAL A 148 25.79 5.09 1.97
C VAL A 148 24.82 5.94 2.81
N HIS A 149 24.76 7.22 2.50
CA HIS A 149 23.81 8.16 3.09
C HIS A 149 22.69 8.41 2.08
N CYS A 150 21.47 8.22 2.51
CA CYS A 150 20.27 8.27 1.70
C CYS A 150 19.15 9.04 2.42
N VAL A 151 17.98 9.12 1.80
CA VAL A 151 16.77 9.68 2.41
C VAL A 151 15.64 8.70 2.21
N THR A 152 14.84 8.47 3.25
CA THR A 152 13.60 7.71 3.09
C THR A 152 12.57 8.54 2.33
N GLU A 153 11.80 7.91 1.46
CA GLU A 153 10.65 8.52 0.80
C GLU A 153 9.34 8.18 1.51
N ASN A 154 9.26 6.96 2.00
CA ASN A 154 8.19 6.53 2.88
C ASN A 154 8.64 5.38 3.76
N VAL A 155 7.96 5.23 4.89
CA VAL A 155 8.21 4.20 5.89
C VAL A 155 6.88 3.58 6.31
N SER A 156 6.89 2.30 6.64
CA SER A 156 5.77 1.55 7.23
C SER A 156 6.27 0.72 8.39
N SER A 157 5.39 0.03 9.09
CA SER A 157 5.81 -0.90 10.15
C SER A 157 6.62 -2.10 9.64
N SER A 158 6.56 -2.41 8.33
CA SER A 158 7.23 -3.58 7.73
C SER A 158 8.43 -3.24 6.84
N GLY A 159 8.66 -1.95 6.53
CA GLY A 159 9.75 -1.58 5.64
C GLY A 159 9.76 -0.12 5.21
N MET A 160 10.65 0.21 4.28
CA MET A 160 10.88 1.57 3.82
C MET A 160 11.17 1.61 2.32
N LEU A 161 10.85 2.74 1.69
CA LEU A 161 11.35 3.13 0.38
C LEU A 161 12.43 4.19 0.57
N VAL A 162 13.59 3.95 -0.02
CA VAL A 162 14.76 4.81 0.14
C VAL A 162 15.17 5.38 -1.21
N SER A 163 15.36 6.69 -1.27
CA SER A 163 16.03 7.40 -2.35
C SER A 163 17.53 7.30 -2.16
N CYS A 164 18.22 6.63 -3.07
CA CYS A 164 19.63 6.34 -2.96
C CYS A 164 20.27 6.25 -4.34
N ALA A 165 21.37 6.95 -4.55
CA ALA A 165 22.12 6.88 -5.81
C ALA A 165 22.75 5.49 -6.04
N LYS A 166 23.26 4.87 -4.97
CA LYS A 166 23.79 3.51 -5.02
C LYS A 166 22.68 2.51 -4.69
N LYS A 167 22.51 1.54 -5.56
CA LYS A 167 21.55 0.44 -5.39
C LYS A 167 22.29 -0.82 -4.96
N PHE A 168 21.71 -1.53 -4.00
CA PHE A 168 22.17 -2.84 -3.60
C PHE A 168 21.33 -3.93 -4.27
N ALA A 169 21.90 -5.12 -4.42
CA ALA A 169 21.21 -6.25 -5.04
C ALA A 169 19.94 -6.64 -4.25
N VAL A 170 18.89 -7.07 -4.94
CA VAL A 170 17.70 -7.62 -4.30
C VAL A 170 18.09 -8.86 -3.49
N GLY A 171 17.55 -8.96 -2.27
CA GLY A 171 17.87 -10.01 -1.32
C GLY A 171 19.05 -9.69 -0.38
N LEU A 172 19.86 -8.66 -0.67
CA LEU A 172 21.01 -8.32 0.16
C LEU A 172 20.57 -7.84 1.54
N PRO A 173 21.13 -8.37 2.64
CA PRO A 173 20.90 -7.84 3.98
C PRO A 173 21.60 -6.49 4.15
N LEU A 174 20.94 -5.61 4.89
CA LEU A 174 21.38 -4.25 5.16
C LEU A 174 21.29 -3.97 6.66
N GLU A 175 22.21 -3.20 7.18
CA GLU A 175 22.04 -2.50 8.45
C GLU A 175 21.68 -1.04 8.17
N PHE A 176 20.82 -0.46 8.99
CA PHE A 176 20.43 0.93 8.82
C PHE A 176 20.33 1.67 10.14
N ALA A 177 20.53 2.99 10.07
CA ALA A 177 20.25 3.94 11.13
C ALA A 177 19.56 5.17 10.54
N MET A 178 18.33 5.44 10.97
CA MET A 178 17.47 6.50 10.49
C MET A 178 17.25 7.53 11.57
N SER A 179 17.42 8.81 11.23
CA SER A 179 17.17 9.94 12.13
C SER A 179 15.93 10.68 11.65
N VAL A 180 14.83 10.58 12.40
CA VAL A 180 13.57 11.23 12.01
C VAL A 180 13.58 12.69 12.48
N PRO A 181 13.28 13.67 11.62
CA PRO A 181 13.19 15.06 12.01
C PRO A 181 12.17 15.28 13.15
N GLY A 182 12.60 16.00 14.20
CA GLY A 182 11.75 16.23 15.37
C GLY A 182 11.78 15.13 16.43
N ASP A 183 12.51 14.05 16.20
CA ASP A 183 12.80 13.02 17.21
C ASP A 183 14.27 13.11 17.64
N THR A 184 14.54 12.92 18.93
CA THR A 184 15.91 12.99 19.52
C THR A 184 16.68 11.67 19.37
N GLY A 185 16.04 10.60 18.97
CA GLY A 185 16.64 9.28 18.85
C GLY A 185 16.82 8.80 17.43
N GLN A 186 17.57 7.71 17.27
CA GLN A 186 17.71 7.00 16.03
C GLN A 186 16.89 5.72 16.04
N ILE A 187 16.28 5.40 14.91
CA ILE A 187 15.71 4.07 14.64
C ILE A 187 16.76 3.29 13.85
N TRP A 188 17.17 2.17 14.39
CA TRP A 188 18.19 1.33 13.78
C TRP A 188 17.76 -0.14 13.73
N GLY A 189 18.35 -0.90 12.84
CA GLY A 189 18.02 -2.29 12.70
C GLY A 189 18.60 -2.93 11.44
N ALA A 190 18.13 -4.14 11.16
CA ALA A 190 18.45 -4.87 9.95
C ALA A 190 17.26 -4.87 8.99
N ALA A 191 17.57 -4.82 7.70
CA ALA A 191 16.59 -4.88 6.62
C ALA A 191 17.13 -5.75 5.48
N ARG A 192 16.28 -6.05 4.50
CA ARG A 192 16.68 -6.73 3.26
C ARG A 192 16.14 -5.97 2.07
N VAL A 193 16.93 -5.82 1.03
CA VAL A 193 16.48 -5.24 -0.23
C VAL A 193 15.38 -6.10 -0.81
N ALA A 194 14.15 -5.60 -0.85
CA ALA A 194 12.99 -6.31 -1.37
C ALA A 194 12.82 -6.10 -2.88
N ARG A 195 13.15 -4.89 -3.37
CA ARG A 195 13.04 -4.52 -4.79
C ARG A 195 13.86 -3.27 -5.11
N LEU A 196 14.18 -3.09 -6.37
CA LEU A 196 14.66 -1.81 -6.89
C LEU A 196 13.50 -0.98 -7.41
N THR A 197 13.63 0.35 -7.39
CA THR A 197 12.65 1.26 -7.98
C THR A 197 12.67 1.16 -9.50
N ASN A 198 11.50 1.30 -10.10
CA ASN A 198 11.35 1.37 -11.55
C ASN A 198 11.20 2.83 -11.99
N PRO A 199 12.19 3.42 -12.72
CA PRO A 199 12.13 4.82 -13.13
C PRO A 199 10.93 5.19 -14.01
N LYS A 200 10.31 4.20 -14.65
CA LYS A 200 9.10 4.41 -15.47
C LYS A 200 7.81 4.53 -14.65
N ARG A 201 7.84 4.09 -13.38
CA ARG A 201 6.66 4.03 -12.50
C ARG A 201 6.82 4.85 -11.22
N GLU A 202 8.06 5.07 -10.78
CA GLU A 202 8.37 5.72 -9.52
C GLU A 202 9.25 6.96 -9.77
N ARG A 203 8.88 8.08 -9.17
CA ARG A 203 9.63 9.34 -9.27
C ARG A 203 10.97 9.30 -8.53
N VAL A 204 11.29 8.18 -7.91
CA VAL A 204 12.44 8.02 -7.03
C VAL A 204 13.38 6.97 -7.57
N ILE A 205 14.67 7.29 -7.62
CA ILE A 205 15.72 6.32 -7.89
C ILE A 205 16.21 5.78 -6.55
N GLY A 206 16.07 4.47 -6.34
CA GLY A 206 16.45 3.86 -5.07
C GLY A 206 15.99 2.41 -4.93
N MET A 207 15.60 2.03 -3.73
CA MET A 207 15.19 0.67 -3.40
C MET A 207 14.14 0.62 -2.30
N GLY A 208 13.27 -0.39 -2.36
CA GLY A 208 12.41 -0.80 -1.25
C GLY A 208 13.15 -1.84 -0.40
N ALA A 209 13.12 -1.67 0.92
CA ALA A 209 13.69 -2.60 1.87
C ALA A 209 12.64 -3.04 2.89
N SER A 210 12.59 -4.34 3.21
CA SER A 210 11.76 -4.90 4.28
C SER A 210 12.58 -5.02 5.56
N PHE A 211 12.01 -4.64 6.70
CA PHE A 211 12.67 -4.81 7.99
C PHE A 211 12.79 -6.29 8.35
N LEU A 212 13.95 -6.70 8.83
CA LEU A 212 14.22 -8.02 9.39
C LEU A 212 14.17 -7.98 10.92
N SER A 213 14.73 -6.91 11.50
CA SER A 213 14.72 -6.70 12.95
C SER A 213 14.81 -5.22 13.29
N LEU A 214 14.16 -4.85 14.37
CA LEU A 214 14.20 -3.52 14.99
C LEU A 214 14.47 -3.73 16.48
N PRO A 215 15.76 -3.79 16.87
CA PRO A 215 16.15 -4.07 18.25
C PRO A 215 15.96 -2.87 19.18
N GLY A 216 15.98 -3.15 20.49
CA GLY A 216 15.84 -2.13 21.51
C GLY A 216 14.49 -1.41 21.45
N ASP A 217 14.52 -0.09 21.55
CA ASP A 217 13.36 0.80 21.46
C ASP A 217 12.96 1.18 20.03
N SER A 218 13.74 0.76 19.01
CA SER A 218 13.54 1.14 17.60
C SER A 218 12.15 0.78 17.07
N LYS A 219 11.59 -0.37 17.51
CA LYS A 219 10.24 -0.78 17.10
C LYS A 219 9.16 0.12 17.70
N ALA A 220 9.28 0.45 18.97
CA ALA A 220 8.33 1.33 19.68
C ALA A 220 8.40 2.76 19.11
N ARG A 221 9.60 3.29 18.90
CA ARG A 221 9.81 4.61 18.27
C ARG A 221 9.23 4.68 16.86
N LEU A 222 9.48 3.66 16.04
CA LEU A 222 8.89 3.61 14.71
C LEU A 222 7.37 3.68 14.77
N HIS A 223 6.75 2.93 15.67
CA HIS A 223 5.30 2.92 15.86
C HIS A 223 4.77 4.31 16.25
N GLU A 224 5.37 4.95 17.25
CA GLU A 224 5.01 6.30 17.66
C GLU A 224 5.11 7.34 16.53
N ILE A 225 6.16 7.24 15.71
CA ILE A 225 6.33 8.15 14.57
C ILE A 225 5.24 7.93 13.52
N LEU A 226 4.92 6.68 13.22
CA LEU A 226 3.87 6.34 12.26
C LEU A 226 2.48 6.77 12.77
N GLU A 227 2.22 6.70 14.07
CA GLU A 227 0.97 7.18 14.68
C GLU A 227 0.85 8.72 14.64
N ARG A 228 1.96 9.45 14.75
CA ARG A 228 1.97 10.93 14.66
C ARG A 228 1.88 11.44 13.22
N CYS A 229 2.15 10.61 12.20
CA CYS A 229 2.03 11.02 10.81
C CYS A 229 0.54 11.16 10.46
N PRO A 230 0.08 12.36 10.07
CA PRO A 230 -1.29 12.54 9.62
C PRO A 230 -1.55 11.72 8.36
N ASP A 231 -2.75 11.19 8.27
CA ASP A 231 -3.24 10.45 7.09
C ASP A 231 -3.31 11.33 5.83
#